data_4d140dea3760d1fa16ae5b5a571230d8
#
_entry.id   4d140dea3760d1fa16ae5b5a571230d8
#
_cell.length_a   1.000
_cell.length_b   1.000
_cell.length_c   1.000
_cell.angle_alpha   90.00
_cell.angle_beta   90.00
_cell.angle_gamma   90.00
#
_symmetry.space_group_name_H-M   'P 1'
#
loop_
_entity.id
_entity.type
_entity.pdbx_description
1 polymer ?
#
loop_
_entity_poly.entity_id
_entity_poly.type
_entity_poly.pdbx_seq_one_letter_code
_entity_poly.pdbx_strand_id
1 'polypeptide(L)'
;PHKVYAAYHQAVNNIGKPTVIIAKTIKGYGMGKSGESINTTHQQKKLDEKDLMYYRDRFDVPLTDEQVKNIQYYKPDENSEEIKYLKDRRIKLGGNIPERSTFAKSIKTPPKDIFDALKKSTGSKEMSTTMALVRMLTNLLRDKNVSPRLVPIIPDEARTFGMEGFFQKIGIYAHEGQKYEPVDSEQLFSYREDKKGQVLEEGITEAGSMSSWIAAGTAYSNHDIEMIPIY
;
A
#
# COMPACT_ATOMS: atom_id res chain seq x y z
N PRO A 1 24.03 17.60 3.68
CA PRO A 1 23.10 17.13 2.64
C PRO A 1 23.64 15.96 1.83
N HIS A 2 24.89 16.03 1.31
CA HIS A 2 25.45 15.01 0.39
C HIS A 2 25.45 13.59 0.97
N LYS A 3 25.81 13.41 2.25
CA LYS A 3 25.78 12.09 2.90
C LYS A 3 24.36 11.53 3.03
N VAL A 4 23.38 12.39 3.31
CA VAL A 4 21.97 12.01 3.39
C VAL A 4 21.48 11.59 2.01
N TYR A 5 21.74 12.39 1.00
CA TYR A 5 21.41 12.05 -0.39
C TYR A 5 22.02 10.70 -0.82
N ALA A 6 23.33 10.50 -0.55
CA ALA A 6 24.01 9.27 -0.89
C ALA A 6 23.39 8.03 -0.22
N ALA A 7 23.00 8.15 1.07
CA ALA A 7 22.33 7.05 1.78
C ALA A 7 20.97 6.69 1.15
N TYR A 8 20.15 7.69 0.82
CA TYR A 8 18.88 7.45 0.13
C TYR A 8 19.09 6.90 -1.28
N HIS A 9 20.03 7.45 -2.03
CA HIS A 9 20.37 6.95 -3.36
C HIS A 9 20.78 5.47 -3.34
N GLN A 10 21.62 5.09 -2.38
CA GLN A 10 22.02 3.69 -2.20
C GLN A 10 20.82 2.81 -1.81
N ALA A 11 19.96 3.28 -0.91
CA ALA A 11 18.80 2.53 -0.46
C ALA A 11 17.81 2.21 -1.59
N VAL A 12 17.48 3.20 -2.44
CA VAL A 12 16.52 3.00 -3.54
C VAL A 12 17.09 2.17 -4.71
N ASN A 13 18.40 2.04 -4.80
CA ASN A 13 19.07 1.21 -5.81
C ASN A 13 19.49 -0.18 -5.29
N ASN A 14 19.25 -0.47 -4.01
CA ASN A 14 19.50 -1.78 -3.42
C ASN A 14 18.34 -2.72 -3.74
N ILE A 15 18.60 -3.71 -4.58
CA ILE A 15 17.58 -4.68 -5.02
C ILE A 15 17.77 -6.00 -4.26
N GLY A 16 16.64 -6.67 -3.96
CA GLY A 16 16.64 -8.03 -3.41
C GLY A 16 16.52 -8.11 -1.89
N LYS A 17 16.66 -7.00 -1.16
CA LYS A 17 16.41 -6.93 0.28
C LYS A 17 16.04 -5.52 0.73
N PRO A 18 15.24 -5.38 1.79
CA PRO A 18 14.88 -4.09 2.34
C PRO A 18 16.11 -3.36 2.91
N THR A 19 16.09 -2.03 2.84
CA THR A 19 17.13 -1.17 3.42
C THR A 19 16.54 -0.28 4.48
N VAL A 20 17.15 -0.28 5.66
CA VAL A 20 16.79 0.61 6.77
C VAL A 20 17.89 1.65 6.93
N ILE A 21 17.51 2.93 6.94
CA ILE A 21 18.43 4.05 7.21
C ILE A 21 18.20 4.52 8.64
N ILE A 22 19.20 4.35 9.49
CA ILE A 22 19.17 4.86 10.87
C ILE A 22 19.79 6.26 10.87
N ALA A 23 18.96 7.29 11.08
CA ALA A 23 19.37 8.67 11.07
C ALA A 23 19.55 9.19 12.53
N LYS A 24 20.79 9.46 12.92
CA LYS A 24 21.06 10.18 14.18
C LYS A 24 20.95 11.68 13.93
N THR A 25 19.91 12.28 14.43
CA THR A 25 19.59 13.70 14.24
C THR A 25 19.61 14.46 15.55
N ILE A 26 19.58 15.79 15.43
CA ILE A 26 19.48 16.71 16.57
C ILE A 26 18.08 17.33 16.53
N LYS A 27 17.36 17.28 17.64
CA LYS A 27 16.05 17.93 17.75
C LYS A 27 16.17 19.44 17.57
N GLY A 28 15.30 20.01 16.75
CA GLY A 28 15.33 21.45 16.46
C GLY A 28 16.51 21.88 15.58
N TYR A 29 17.07 20.98 14.76
CA TYR A 29 18.18 21.32 13.87
C TYR A 29 17.85 22.56 13.02
N GLY A 30 18.74 23.53 13.06
CA GLY A 30 18.57 24.80 12.36
C GLY A 30 17.95 25.92 13.18
N MET A 31 17.35 25.62 14.33
CA MET A 31 16.72 26.64 15.19
C MET A 31 17.72 27.42 16.07
N GLY A 32 19.01 27.08 15.98
CA GLY A 32 20.04 27.77 16.74
C GLY A 32 19.81 27.72 18.25
N LYS A 33 20.12 28.84 18.92
CA LYS A 33 20.01 28.92 20.38
C LYS A 33 18.59 28.77 20.91
N SER A 34 17.60 29.04 20.10
CA SER A 34 16.18 29.01 20.49
C SER A 34 15.58 27.62 20.54
N GLY A 35 16.21 26.63 19.93
CA GLY A 35 15.58 25.31 19.86
C GLY A 35 16.51 24.13 19.59
N GLU A 36 17.74 24.34 19.12
CA GLU A 36 18.62 23.25 18.75
C GLU A 36 19.16 22.52 19.99
N SER A 37 18.89 21.22 20.08
CA SER A 37 19.27 20.34 21.20
C SER A 37 18.62 20.71 22.55
N ILE A 38 17.49 21.39 22.53
CA ILE A 38 16.80 21.82 23.75
C ILE A 38 15.54 20.97 23.96
N ASN A 39 15.32 20.49 25.18
CA ASN A 39 14.17 19.63 25.50
C ASN A 39 12.82 20.32 25.31
N THR A 40 12.75 21.63 25.55
CA THR A 40 11.54 22.44 25.41
C THR A 40 11.11 22.67 23.93
N THR A 41 11.98 22.38 23.00
CA THR A 41 11.69 22.54 21.54
C THR A 41 10.42 21.81 21.09
N HIS A 42 10.10 20.69 21.75
CA HIS A 42 8.87 19.95 21.48
C HIS A 42 7.59 20.76 21.71
N GLN A 43 7.64 21.71 22.64
CA GLN A 43 6.51 22.57 23.03
C GLN A 43 6.56 23.95 22.36
N GLN A 44 7.63 24.25 21.64
CA GLN A 44 7.80 25.55 21.01
C GLN A 44 6.81 25.71 19.84
N LYS A 45 5.94 26.72 19.95
CA LYS A 45 4.88 26.96 18.96
C LYS A 45 5.23 28.06 17.96
N LYS A 46 6.13 28.97 18.30
CA LYS A 46 6.51 30.11 17.49
C LYS A 46 7.99 30.37 17.64
N LEU A 47 8.64 30.79 16.54
CA LEU A 47 9.96 31.42 16.56
C LEU A 47 9.78 32.93 16.57
N ASP A 48 10.68 33.64 17.25
CA ASP A 48 10.70 35.09 17.15
C ASP A 48 11.36 35.57 15.84
N GLU A 49 11.32 36.88 15.60
CA GLU A 49 11.86 37.47 14.37
C GLU A 49 13.35 37.18 14.17
N LYS A 50 14.13 37.20 15.29
CA LYS A 50 15.57 36.91 15.25
C LYS A 50 15.87 35.47 14.92
N ASP A 51 15.08 34.59 15.48
CA ASP A 51 15.19 33.15 15.19
C ASP A 51 14.88 32.83 13.72
N LEU A 52 13.84 33.47 13.16
CA LEU A 52 13.47 33.33 11.74
C LEU A 52 14.56 33.86 10.81
N MET A 53 15.16 35.02 11.14
CA MET A 53 16.30 35.57 10.41
C MET A 53 17.52 34.66 10.48
N TYR A 54 17.82 34.15 11.68
CA TYR A 54 18.91 33.18 11.84
C TYR A 54 18.69 31.91 10.99
N TYR A 55 17.48 31.39 10.96
CA TYR A 55 17.12 30.24 10.15
C TYR A 55 17.29 30.54 8.67
N ARG A 56 16.77 31.66 8.19
CA ARG A 56 16.93 32.13 6.81
C ARG A 56 18.39 32.18 6.41
N ASP A 57 19.24 32.85 7.21
CA ASP A 57 20.65 33.06 6.93
C ASP A 57 21.43 31.75 6.94
N ARG A 58 21.13 30.87 7.88
CA ARG A 58 21.78 29.55 7.99
C ARG A 58 21.52 28.64 6.79
N PHE A 59 20.36 28.76 6.18
CA PHE A 59 19.94 27.91 5.06
C PHE A 59 19.91 28.66 3.73
N ASP A 60 20.47 29.85 3.67
CA ASP A 60 20.53 30.69 2.48
C ASP A 60 19.16 30.85 1.78
N VAL A 61 18.09 30.98 2.58
CA VAL A 61 16.75 31.18 2.03
C VAL A 61 16.65 32.61 1.47
N PRO A 62 16.37 32.81 0.16
CA PRO A 62 16.43 34.12 -0.49
C PRO A 62 15.20 34.98 -0.20
N LEU A 63 15.03 35.38 1.05
CA LEU A 63 13.99 36.28 1.52
C LEU A 63 14.63 37.53 2.14
N THR A 64 14.03 38.70 1.91
CA THR A 64 14.41 39.94 2.59
C THR A 64 13.98 39.94 4.05
N ASP A 65 14.57 40.81 4.85
CA ASP A 65 14.19 40.96 6.27
C ASP A 65 12.70 41.25 6.44
N GLU A 66 12.15 42.10 5.59
CA GLU A 66 10.73 42.44 5.61
C GLU A 66 9.83 41.23 5.25
N GLN A 67 10.24 40.42 4.29
CA GLN A 67 9.53 39.18 3.95
C GLN A 67 9.56 38.16 5.08
N VAL A 68 10.69 38.04 5.77
CA VAL A 68 10.82 37.18 6.97
C VAL A 68 9.93 37.68 8.10
N LYS A 69 9.91 38.99 8.38
CA LYS A 69 9.02 39.59 9.40
C LYS A 69 7.54 39.33 9.11
N ASN A 70 7.16 39.39 7.85
CA ASN A 70 5.80 39.13 7.39
C ASN A 70 5.49 37.62 7.20
N ILE A 71 6.43 36.73 7.56
CA ILE A 71 6.29 35.27 7.44
C ILE A 71 5.86 34.89 6.00
N GLN A 72 6.48 35.47 5.02
CA GLN A 72 6.18 35.20 3.62
C GLN A 72 6.74 33.84 3.20
N TYR A 73 5.92 33.03 2.53
CA TYR A 73 6.38 31.78 1.98
C TYR A 73 7.35 32.01 0.81
N TYR A 74 8.49 31.33 0.87
CA TYR A 74 9.39 31.26 -0.25
C TYR A 74 8.86 30.28 -1.30
N LYS A 75 8.73 30.75 -2.51
CA LYS A 75 8.43 29.92 -3.68
C LYS A 75 9.58 30.06 -4.67
N PRO A 76 10.35 28.98 -4.93
CA PRO A 76 11.40 29.01 -5.94
C PRO A 76 10.85 29.34 -7.33
N ASP A 77 11.70 29.94 -8.15
CA ASP A 77 11.36 30.20 -9.56
C ASP A 77 11.12 28.88 -10.30
N GLU A 78 10.13 28.86 -11.19
CA GLU A 78 9.75 27.67 -11.96
C GLU A 78 10.90 27.15 -12.85
N ASN A 79 11.86 28.02 -13.22
CA ASN A 79 13.02 27.69 -14.02
C ASN A 79 14.28 27.43 -13.18
N SER A 80 14.19 27.49 -11.82
CA SER A 80 15.32 27.19 -10.96
C SER A 80 15.76 25.73 -11.10
N GLU A 81 17.01 25.44 -10.79
CA GLU A 81 17.55 24.08 -10.89
C GLU A 81 16.85 23.12 -9.94
N GLU A 82 16.46 23.59 -8.75
CA GLU A 82 15.73 22.81 -7.75
C GLU A 82 14.36 22.37 -8.28
N ILE A 83 13.63 23.28 -8.90
CA ILE A 83 12.30 22.98 -9.46
C ILE A 83 12.42 22.07 -10.68
N LYS A 84 13.37 22.29 -11.56
CA LYS A 84 13.64 21.38 -12.67
C LYS A 84 13.96 19.97 -12.17
N TYR A 85 14.87 19.86 -11.19
CA TYR A 85 15.22 18.58 -10.59
C TYR A 85 14.01 17.88 -9.97
N LEU A 86 13.19 18.61 -9.19
CA LEU A 86 11.97 18.08 -8.60
C LEU A 86 11.00 17.55 -9.66
N LYS A 87 10.74 18.35 -10.70
CA LYS A 87 9.83 17.98 -11.79
C LYS A 87 10.34 16.75 -12.56
N ASP A 88 11.61 16.71 -12.89
CA ASP A 88 12.22 15.57 -13.57
C ASP A 88 12.11 14.28 -12.75
N ARG A 89 12.32 14.35 -11.43
CA ARG A 89 12.15 13.23 -10.54
C ARG A 89 10.68 12.78 -10.46
N ARG A 90 9.77 13.72 -10.38
CA ARG A 90 8.32 13.40 -10.37
C ARG A 90 7.88 12.74 -11.66
N ILE A 91 8.34 13.23 -12.82
CA ILE A 91 8.06 12.62 -14.13
C ILE A 91 8.55 11.18 -14.18
N LYS A 92 9.80 10.92 -13.74
CA LYS A 92 10.38 9.56 -13.68
C LYS A 92 9.62 8.61 -12.76
N LEU A 93 8.91 9.14 -11.77
CA LEU A 93 8.07 8.38 -10.83
C LEU A 93 6.60 8.28 -11.29
N GLY A 94 6.29 8.66 -12.53
CA GLY A 94 4.93 8.60 -13.07
C GLY A 94 4.09 9.86 -12.85
N GLY A 95 4.71 10.99 -12.50
CA GLY A 95 4.04 12.26 -12.29
C GLY A 95 3.88 12.67 -10.83
N ASN A 96 2.99 13.61 -10.58
CA ASN A 96 2.65 14.02 -9.21
C ASN A 96 1.90 12.92 -8.46
N ILE A 97 1.62 13.14 -7.16
CA ILE A 97 0.80 12.21 -6.37
C ILE A 97 -0.38 11.74 -7.22
N PRO A 98 -0.63 10.42 -7.29
CA PRO A 98 -1.59 9.86 -8.23
C PRO A 98 -2.90 10.63 -8.20
N GLU A 99 -3.31 11.14 -9.34
CA GLU A 99 -4.64 11.68 -9.50
C GLU A 99 -5.61 10.50 -9.38
N ARG A 100 -6.45 10.52 -8.35
CA ARG A 100 -7.41 9.45 -8.14
C ARG A 100 -8.51 9.56 -9.18
N SER A 101 -8.65 8.53 -10.00
CA SER A 101 -9.77 8.43 -10.91
C SER A 101 -11.03 7.95 -10.16
N THR A 102 -12.17 8.52 -10.49
CA THR A 102 -13.48 8.00 -10.06
C THR A 102 -14.08 7.05 -11.09
N PHE A 103 -13.42 6.89 -12.21
CA PHE A 103 -13.87 6.01 -13.31
C PHE A 103 -13.35 4.60 -13.07
N ALA A 104 -14.25 3.61 -13.13
CA ALA A 104 -13.92 2.20 -13.17
C ALA A 104 -14.42 1.58 -14.46
N LYS A 105 -13.62 0.71 -15.07
CA LYS A 105 -14.07 -0.06 -16.23
C LYS A 105 -15.17 -1.02 -15.80
N SER A 106 -16.20 -1.14 -16.63
CA SER A 106 -17.28 -2.09 -16.37
C SER A 106 -16.78 -3.53 -16.45
N ILE A 107 -16.99 -4.29 -15.39
CA ILE A 107 -16.76 -5.74 -15.39
C ILE A 107 -18.01 -6.40 -15.96
N LYS A 108 -17.83 -7.26 -16.95
CA LYS A 108 -18.95 -8.06 -17.47
C LYS A 108 -19.42 -9.02 -16.39
N THR A 109 -20.69 -8.85 -15.97
CA THR A 109 -21.29 -9.71 -14.95
C THR A 109 -21.43 -11.15 -15.49
N PRO A 110 -21.21 -12.16 -14.64
CA PRO A 110 -21.44 -13.54 -15.01
C PRO A 110 -22.92 -13.80 -15.27
N PRO A 111 -23.26 -14.82 -16.06
CA PRO A 111 -24.64 -15.21 -16.30
C PRO A 111 -25.30 -15.67 -14.98
N LYS A 112 -26.60 -15.39 -14.84
CA LYS A 112 -27.33 -15.65 -13.58
C LYS A 112 -27.46 -17.12 -13.23
N ASP A 113 -27.38 -18.00 -14.21
CA ASP A 113 -27.50 -19.45 -14.05
C ASP A 113 -26.35 -20.10 -13.25
N ILE A 114 -25.18 -19.45 -13.16
CA ILE A 114 -24.09 -19.93 -12.30
C ILE A 114 -24.49 -20.04 -10.84
N PHE A 115 -25.55 -19.32 -10.43
CA PHE A 115 -26.09 -19.32 -9.06
C PHE A 115 -27.30 -20.22 -8.89
N ASP A 116 -27.78 -20.90 -9.92
CA ASP A 116 -29.05 -21.65 -9.84
C ASP A 116 -29.01 -22.80 -8.84
N ALA A 117 -27.84 -23.42 -8.67
CA ALA A 117 -27.66 -24.43 -7.63
C ALA A 117 -27.79 -23.88 -6.20
N LEU A 118 -27.46 -22.61 -6.00
CA LEU A 118 -27.55 -21.94 -4.68
C LEU A 118 -28.95 -21.42 -4.37
N LYS A 119 -29.81 -21.30 -5.38
CA LYS A 119 -31.21 -20.88 -5.22
C LYS A 119 -32.12 -22.04 -4.80
N LYS A 120 -31.65 -23.27 -4.93
CA LYS A 120 -32.39 -24.47 -4.60
C LYS A 120 -32.20 -24.84 -3.14
N SER A 121 -33.23 -25.43 -2.54
CA SER A 121 -33.13 -25.99 -1.20
C SER A 121 -32.04 -27.09 -1.14
N THR A 122 -31.32 -27.16 -0.04
CA THR A 122 -30.36 -28.23 0.26
C THR A 122 -31.07 -29.53 0.69
N GLY A 123 -32.42 -29.51 0.79
CA GLY A 123 -33.20 -30.65 1.31
C GLY A 123 -32.92 -30.88 2.79
N SER A 124 -32.58 -32.10 3.15
CA SER A 124 -32.22 -32.48 4.53
C SER A 124 -30.77 -32.20 4.89
N LYS A 125 -29.94 -31.70 3.97
CA LYS A 125 -28.52 -31.45 4.23
C LYS A 125 -28.35 -30.04 4.84
N GLU A 126 -27.83 -30.00 6.03
CA GLU A 126 -27.42 -28.74 6.66
C GLU A 126 -26.22 -28.13 5.92
N MET A 127 -26.22 -26.83 5.79
CA MET A 127 -25.14 -26.06 5.21
C MET A 127 -25.00 -24.73 5.92
N SER A 128 -23.78 -24.41 6.37
CA SER A 128 -23.49 -23.11 6.94
C SER A 128 -23.55 -22.01 5.87
N THR A 129 -23.80 -20.78 6.31
CA THR A 129 -23.75 -19.60 5.42
C THR A 129 -22.36 -19.40 4.81
N THR A 130 -21.29 -19.69 5.55
CA THR A 130 -19.91 -19.65 5.07
C THR A 130 -19.69 -20.65 3.94
N MET A 131 -20.18 -21.89 4.07
CA MET A 131 -20.08 -22.87 2.99
C MET A 131 -20.90 -22.51 1.76
N ALA A 132 -22.02 -21.82 1.95
CA ALA A 132 -22.79 -21.27 0.83
C ALA A 132 -22.00 -20.17 0.10
N LEU A 133 -21.33 -19.29 0.85
CA LEU A 133 -20.41 -18.27 0.28
C LEU A 133 -19.25 -18.93 -0.47
N VAL A 134 -18.58 -19.92 0.11
CA VAL A 134 -17.46 -20.65 -0.54
C VAL A 134 -17.91 -21.29 -1.86
N ARG A 135 -19.10 -21.86 -1.90
CA ARG A 135 -19.68 -22.41 -3.14
C ARG A 135 -19.97 -21.31 -4.18
N MET A 136 -20.49 -20.18 -3.74
CA MET A 136 -20.74 -19.04 -4.61
C MET A 136 -19.43 -18.53 -5.20
N LEU A 137 -18.39 -18.33 -4.40
CA LEU A 137 -17.06 -17.92 -4.86
C LEU A 137 -16.46 -18.96 -5.81
N THR A 138 -16.60 -20.25 -5.50
CA THR A 138 -16.16 -21.34 -6.39
C THR A 138 -16.81 -21.27 -7.76
N ASN A 139 -18.08 -20.89 -7.83
CA ASN A 139 -18.77 -20.69 -9.10
C ASN A 139 -18.27 -19.43 -9.82
N LEU A 140 -18.09 -18.31 -9.11
CA LEU A 140 -17.51 -17.07 -9.67
C LEU A 140 -16.10 -17.30 -10.25
N LEU A 141 -15.30 -18.14 -9.61
CA LEU A 141 -13.97 -18.53 -10.10
C LEU A 141 -13.99 -19.33 -11.43
N ARG A 142 -15.14 -19.72 -11.93
CA ARG A 142 -15.30 -20.32 -13.27
C ARG A 142 -15.54 -19.27 -14.34
N ASP A 143 -15.96 -18.08 -13.99
CA ASP A 143 -16.20 -16.99 -14.94
C ASP A 143 -14.87 -16.31 -15.31
N LYS A 144 -14.60 -16.23 -16.62
CA LYS A 144 -13.33 -15.71 -17.14
C LYS A 144 -13.13 -14.21 -16.92
N ASN A 145 -14.21 -13.43 -16.71
CA ASN A 145 -14.13 -12.00 -16.51
C ASN A 145 -13.98 -11.67 -15.01
N VAL A 146 -14.64 -12.43 -14.15
CA VAL A 146 -14.67 -12.19 -12.70
C VAL A 146 -13.52 -12.89 -11.99
N SER A 147 -13.22 -14.12 -12.38
CA SER A 147 -12.19 -14.95 -11.72
C SER A 147 -10.84 -14.23 -11.53
N PRO A 148 -10.24 -13.56 -12.53
CA PRO A 148 -8.95 -12.91 -12.36
C PRO A 148 -8.97 -11.68 -11.42
N ARG A 149 -10.16 -11.25 -11.02
CA ARG A 149 -10.38 -10.05 -10.18
C ARG A 149 -10.73 -10.37 -8.74
N LEU A 150 -11.07 -11.62 -8.46
CA LEU A 150 -11.41 -12.05 -7.10
C LEU A 150 -10.14 -12.12 -6.25
N VAL A 151 -10.16 -11.46 -5.10
CA VAL A 151 -9.06 -11.41 -4.14
C VAL A 151 -9.59 -11.82 -2.78
N PRO A 152 -9.64 -13.12 -2.46
CA PRO A 152 -9.93 -13.57 -1.11
C PRO A 152 -8.80 -13.16 -0.16
N ILE A 153 -9.14 -12.48 0.92
CA ILE A 153 -8.19 -12.01 1.94
C ILE A 153 -8.50 -12.77 3.22
N ILE A 154 -7.54 -13.53 3.70
CA ILE A 154 -7.74 -14.48 4.79
C ILE A 154 -6.66 -14.22 5.84
N PRO A 155 -7.00 -13.94 7.10
CA PRO A 155 -5.99 -13.75 8.14
C PRO A 155 -5.24 -15.03 8.47
N ASP A 156 -5.94 -16.19 8.58
CA ASP A 156 -5.31 -17.48 8.90
C ASP A 156 -6.23 -18.68 8.64
N GLU A 157 -7.51 -18.58 8.88
CA GLU A 157 -8.40 -19.72 9.09
C GLU A 157 -9.06 -20.26 7.80
N ALA A 158 -8.35 -20.31 6.68
CA ALA A 158 -8.91 -20.76 5.40
C ALA A 158 -9.53 -22.18 5.49
N ARG A 159 -8.88 -23.11 6.20
CA ARG A 159 -9.37 -24.48 6.36
C ARG A 159 -10.61 -24.54 7.25
N THR A 160 -10.63 -23.77 8.33
CA THR A 160 -11.79 -23.70 9.23
C THR A 160 -13.05 -23.24 8.51
N PHE A 161 -12.89 -22.36 7.53
CA PHE A 161 -13.98 -21.84 6.70
C PHE A 161 -14.26 -22.67 5.43
N GLY A 162 -13.53 -23.78 5.22
CA GLY A 162 -13.70 -24.64 4.05
C GLY A 162 -13.21 -24.00 2.75
N MET A 163 -12.24 -23.09 2.84
CA MET A 163 -11.65 -22.37 1.70
C MET A 163 -10.37 -23.02 1.18
N GLU A 164 -9.91 -24.11 1.75
CA GLU A 164 -8.69 -24.82 1.36
C GLU A 164 -8.66 -25.22 -0.13
N GLY A 165 -9.82 -25.43 -0.73
CA GLY A 165 -9.94 -25.68 -2.17
C GLY A 165 -9.43 -24.54 -3.04
N PHE A 166 -9.33 -23.33 -2.52
CA PHE A 166 -8.79 -22.19 -3.23
C PHE A 166 -7.27 -22.27 -3.37
N PHE A 167 -6.56 -22.93 -2.46
CA PHE A 167 -5.12 -23.10 -2.52
C PHE A 167 -4.69 -23.76 -3.84
N GLN A 168 -5.39 -24.82 -4.23
CA GLN A 168 -5.10 -25.51 -5.48
C GLN A 168 -5.65 -24.78 -6.72
N LYS A 169 -6.77 -24.08 -6.57
CA LYS A 169 -7.47 -23.49 -7.69
C LYS A 169 -6.89 -22.15 -8.16
N ILE A 170 -6.59 -21.27 -7.23
CA ILE A 170 -6.11 -19.91 -7.50
C ILE A 170 -4.80 -19.58 -6.78
N GLY A 171 -4.33 -20.43 -5.89
CA GLY A 171 -3.07 -20.28 -5.17
C GLY A 171 -3.08 -19.17 -4.13
N ILE A 172 -2.20 -19.29 -3.16
CA ILE A 172 -1.87 -18.24 -2.21
C ILE A 172 -0.77 -17.37 -2.83
N TYR A 173 -0.92 -16.06 -2.77
CA TYR A 173 0.07 -15.17 -3.33
C TYR A 173 1.38 -15.22 -2.54
N ALA A 174 2.47 -15.51 -3.23
CA ALA A 174 3.82 -15.39 -2.70
C ALA A 174 4.72 -14.75 -3.76
N HIS A 175 5.34 -13.64 -3.43
CA HIS A 175 6.17 -12.85 -4.36
C HIS A 175 7.27 -13.67 -5.06
N GLU A 176 7.86 -14.61 -4.35
CA GLU A 176 8.91 -15.48 -4.87
C GLU A 176 8.42 -16.87 -5.30
N GLY A 177 7.14 -17.16 -5.13
CA GLY A 177 6.55 -18.49 -5.27
C GLY A 177 6.94 -19.41 -4.11
N GLN A 178 6.47 -20.63 -4.15
CA GLN A 178 6.73 -21.61 -3.10
C GLN A 178 8.16 -22.14 -3.17
N LYS A 179 8.92 -21.99 -2.07
CA LYS A 179 10.32 -22.41 -1.97
C LYS A 179 10.56 -23.59 -1.04
N TYR A 180 9.50 -24.20 -0.55
CA TYR A 180 9.53 -25.32 0.39
C TYR A 180 8.42 -26.31 0.04
N GLU A 181 8.56 -27.53 0.51
CA GLU A 181 7.50 -28.52 0.47
C GLU A 181 6.58 -28.31 1.68
N PRO A 182 5.27 -28.10 1.46
CA PRO A 182 4.35 -27.89 2.58
C PRO A 182 4.17 -29.19 3.38
N VAL A 183 3.96 -29.05 4.69
CA VAL A 183 3.81 -30.18 5.61
C VAL A 183 2.61 -31.08 5.22
N ASP A 184 1.64 -30.50 4.53
CA ASP A 184 0.42 -31.16 4.07
C ASP A 184 0.47 -31.58 2.59
N SER A 185 1.65 -31.71 2.01
CA SER A 185 1.85 -32.00 0.56
C SER A 185 1.11 -33.24 0.07
N GLU A 186 0.89 -34.23 0.96
CA GLU A 186 0.13 -35.46 0.66
C GLU A 186 -1.39 -35.28 0.71
N GLN A 187 -1.89 -34.14 1.17
CA GLN A 187 -3.33 -33.88 1.26
C GLN A 187 -3.90 -33.39 -0.07
N LEU A 188 -5.17 -33.72 -0.33
CA LEU A 188 -5.88 -33.34 -1.57
C LEU A 188 -5.91 -31.82 -1.81
N PHE A 189 -6.00 -31.04 -0.73
CA PHE A 189 -5.98 -29.57 -0.75
C PHE A 189 -4.79 -29.05 0.05
N SER A 190 -3.59 -29.43 -0.39
CA SER A 190 -2.35 -28.98 0.25
C SER A 190 -2.15 -27.47 0.08
N TYR A 191 -1.41 -26.88 0.99
CA TYR A 191 -1.00 -25.48 0.92
C TYR A 191 -0.17 -25.25 -0.34
N ARG A 192 -0.57 -24.23 -1.14
CA ARG A 192 0.09 -23.93 -2.40
C ARG A 192 0.28 -22.43 -2.59
N GLU A 193 1.53 -22.01 -2.59
CA GLU A 193 1.94 -20.64 -2.93
C GLU A 193 2.29 -20.51 -4.41
N ASP A 194 1.95 -19.35 -4.99
CA ASP A 194 2.23 -19.03 -6.38
C ASP A 194 2.46 -17.53 -6.57
N LYS A 195 3.37 -17.16 -7.47
CA LYS A 195 3.60 -15.75 -7.84
C LYS A 195 2.34 -15.08 -8.42
N LYS A 196 1.46 -15.87 -9.00
CA LYS A 196 0.16 -15.46 -9.54
C LYS A 196 -1.01 -15.85 -8.64
N GLY A 197 -0.72 -16.23 -7.39
CA GLY A 197 -1.74 -16.55 -6.42
C GLY A 197 -2.68 -15.37 -6.17
N GLN A 198 -3.95 -15.66 -5.93
CA GLN A 198 -4.98 -14.64 -5.70
C GLN A 198 -5.45 -14.57 -4.24
N VAL A 199 -5.21 -15.61 -3.44
CA VAL A 199 -5.50 -15.59 -2.01
C VAL A 199 -4.41 -14.79 -1.30
N LEU A 200 -4.78 -13.74 -0.60
CA LEU A 200 -3.88 -13.03 0.31
C LEU A 200 -4.04 -13.61 1.71
N GLU A 201 -3.04 -14.34 2.16
CA GLU A 201 -2.98 -14.89 3.50
C GLU A 201 -2.09 -14.00 4.36
N GLU A 202 -2.75 -13.12 5.13
CA GLU A 202 -2.10 -11.98 5.82
C GLU A 202 -1.48 -12.38 7.17
N GLY A 203 -1.80 -13.58 7.66
CA GLY A 203 -1.55 -13.95 9.04
C GLY A 203 -2.59 -13.35 9.99
N ILE A 204 -2.48 -13.65 11.29
CA ILE A 204 -3.45 -13.21 12.32
C ILE A 204 -3.32 -11.70 12.55
N THR A 205 -3.86 -10.92 11.65
CA THR A 205 -3.88 -9.46 11.71
C THR A 205 -5.07 -8.89 10.92
N GLU A 206 -6.14 -8.58 11.60
CA GLU A 206 -7.35 -8.02 10.98
C GLU A 206 -7.09 -6.61 10.43
N ALA A 207 -6.25 -5.83 11.10
CA ALA A 207 -5.85 -4.50 10.63
C ALA A 207 -5.07 -4.58 9.31
N GLY A 208 -4.17 -5.55 9.16
CA GLY A 208 -3.46 -5.83 7.91
C GLY A 208 -4.40 -6.29 6.82
N SER A 209 -5.27 -7.25 7.12
CA SER A 209 -6.29 -7.75 6.19
C SER A 209 -7.21 -6.65 5.69
N MET A 210 -7.68 -5.76 6.58
CA MET A 210 -8.50 -4.61 6.20
C MET A 210 -7.74 -3.61 5.33
N SER A 211 -6.45 -3.39 5.60
CA SER A 211 -5.61 -2.52 4.77
C SER A 211 -5.46 -3.07 3.35
N SER A 212 -5.24 -4.36 3.20
CA SER A 212 -5.19 -5.04 1.90
C SER A 212 -6.55 -5.01 1.20
N TRP A 213 -7.64 -5.17 1.94
CA TRP A 213 -8.99 -5.04 1.40
C TRP A 213 -9.26 -3.63 0.83
N ILE A 214 -8.89 -2.57 1.57
CA ILE A 214 -9.00 -1.19 1.11
C ILE A 214 -8.13 -0.96 -0.13
N ALA A 215 -6.89 -1.45 -0.12
CA ALA A 215 -5.97 -1.30 -1.24
C ALA A 215 -6.51 -1.97 -2.51
N ALA A 216 -7.00 -3.19 -2.41
CA ALA A 216 -7.62 -3.90 -3.52
C ALA A 216 -8.91 -3.22 -4.00
N GLY A 217 -9.79 -2.82 -3.08
CA GLY A 217 -11.07 -2.16 -3.40
C GLY A 217 -10.90 -0.78 -4.03
N THR A 218 -9.75 -0.12 -3.84
CA THR A 218 -9.44 1.19 -4.43
C THR A 218 -8.43 1.12 -5.59
N ALA A 219 -8.02 -0.08 -5.99
CA ALA A 219 -7.01 -0.27 -7.02
C ALA A 219 -7.43 0.32 -8.38
N TYR A 220 -8.72 0.31 -8.71
CA TYR A 220 -9.24 0.95 -9.91
C TYR A 220 -8.92 2.45 -9.95
N SER A 221 -8.99 3.12 -8.82
CA SER A 221 -8.78 4.57 -8.70
C SER A 221 -7.30 4.97 -8.81
N ASN A 222 -6.40 4.11 -8.34
CA ASN A 222 -4.97 4.40 -8.27
C ASN A 222 -4.15 3.74 -9.38
N HIS A 223 -4.61 2.61 -9.93
CA HIS A 223 -3.84 1.76 -10.83
C HIS A 223 -4.61 1.33 -12.08
N ASP A 224 -5.85 1.80 -12.25
CA ASP A 224 -6.73 1.39 -13.36
C ASP A 224 -6.93 -0.15 -13.44
N ILE A 225 -6.99 -0.79 -12.25
CA ILE A 225 -7.16 -2.23 -12.11
C ILE A 225 -8.37 -2.50 -11.21
N GLU A 226 -9.42 -3.08 -11.77
CA GLU A 226 -10.60 -3.47 -10.99
C GLU A 226 -10.32 -4.78 -10.24
N MET A 227 -10.47 -4.76 -8.92
CA MET A 227 -10.39 -5.93 -8.05
C MET A 227 -11.68 -6.07 -7.25
N ILE A 228 -11.99 -7.30 -6.88
CA ILE A 228 -13.15 -7.66 -6.04
C ILE A 228 -12.60 -8.33 -4.79
N PRO A 229 -12.24 -7.54 -3.78
CA PRO A 229 -11.73 -8.09 -2.53
C PRO A 229 -12.86 -8.66 -1.67
N ILE A 230 -12.58 -9.76 -1.01
CA ILE A 230 -13.50 -10.46 -0.11
C ILE A 230 -12.74 -10.77 1.17
N TYR A 231 -13.21 -10.19 2.27
CA TYR A 231 -12.64 -10.37 3.60
C TYR A 231 -13.72 -10.79 4.59
#